data_e6fbba64edae928ce899e6daa08a0498
#
_entry.id   e6fbba64edae928ce899e6daa08a0498
#
_cell.length_a   1.000
_cell.length_b   1.000
_cell.length_c   1.000
_cell.angle_alpha   90.00
_cell.angle_beta   90.00
_cell.angle_gamma   90.00
#
_symmetry.space_group_name_H-M   'P 1'
#
loop_
_entity.id
_entity.type
_entity.pdbx_description
1 polymer ?
#
loop_
_entity_poly.entity_id
_entity_poly.type
_entity_poly.pdbx_seq_one_letter_code
_entity_poly.pdbx_strand_id
1 'polypeptide(L)'
;MLLLVLILLGSAATLAMMVFALSGPSASRAQSRRIAALRERHGAAALIVSGPSRGIANVRDTRMDLAFGRILPNRELLAKRLAMTGKTWTVGQYGIATAGLIVTLLIGLIVIGLPVVMATMLALAIGAGLPHMVVGRTISRRVGKFTTRFPDAIELLVRGLRSGLPISETIGLVGQELEGSIGEEFRTIADKMKIGRTMDAALQDTADRLGTPEFQFFVITIAIQRETGGNLAETLANLADVLRKRAQMKLKIRAMSSESKASAYIIGSLPFIVFALIWFVNGDYIGKFFVDERLMVTGMGGVLWMSIGAFIMSKMISFEI
;
A
#
# COMPACT_ATOMS: atom_id res chain seq x y z
N MET A 1 18.91 29.31 -19.13
CA MET A 1 17.66 29.84 -18.55
C MET A 1 16.45 29.24 -19.25
N LEU A 2 16.27 29.40 -20.56
CA LEU A 2 15.09 28.89 -21.30
C LEU A 2 14.90 27.36 -21.16
N LEU A 3 15.99 26.61 -21.19
CA LEU A 3 16.02 25.14 -21.05
C LEU A 3 15.60 24.66 -19.66
N LEU A 4 16.02 25.36 -18.60
CA LEU A 4 15.60 25.11 -17.21
C LEU A 4 14.10 25.38 -16.99
N VAL A 5 13.57 26.43 -17.63
CA VAL A 5 12.13 26.77 -17.58
C VAL A 5 11.32 25.71 -18.32
N LEU A 6 11.79 25.20 -19.47
CA LEU A 6 11.14 24.11 -20.22
C LEU A 6 11.11 22.80 -19.44
N ILE A 7 12.17 22.46 -18.71
CA ILE A 7 12.22 21.26 -17.83
C ILE A 7 11.25 21.42 -16.65
N LEU A 8 11.22 22.60 -16.01
CA LEU A 8 10.29 22.91 -14.92
C LEU A 8 8.84 22.89 -15.40
N LEU A 9 8.53 23.45 -16.56
CA LEU A 9 7.20 23.40 -17.17
C LEU A 9 6.80 21.96 -17.55
N GLY A 10 7.72 21.19 -18.15
CA GLY A 10 7.49 19.79 -18.50
C GLY A 10 7.26 18.92 -17.25
N SER A 11 8.05 19.09 -16.19
CA SER A 11 7.88 18.37 -14.93
C SER A 11 6.60 18.79 -14.20
N ALA A 12 6.24 20.08 -14.21
CA ALA A 12 4.99 20.57 -13.65
C ALA A 12 3.76 20.05 -14.43
N ALA A 13 3.83 20.03 -15.76
CA ALA A 13 2.75 19.50 -16.60
C ALA A 13 2.53 18.01 -16.40
N THR A 14 3.60 17.22 -16.21
CA THR A 14 3.46 15.78 -15.94
C THR A 14 3.04 15.49 -14.52
N LEU A 15 3.48 16.27 -13.53
CA LEU A 15 2.97 16.21 -12.17
C LEU A 15 1.48 16.57 -12.14
N ALA A 16 1.06 17.60 -12.85
CA ALA A 16 -0.34 17.98 -13.02
C ALA A 16 -1.14 16.89 -13.73
N MET A 17 -0.59 16.27 -14.78
CA MET A 17 -1.20 15.15 -15.51
C MET A 17 -1.28 13.88 -14.65
N MET A 18 -0.28 13.61 -13.83
CA MET A 18 -0.26 12.52 -12.84
C MET A 18 -1.30 12.77 -11.73
N VAL A 19 -1.37 13.99 -11.20
CA VAL A 19 -2.39 14.39 -10.22
C VAL A 19 -3.78 14.32 -10.86
N PHE A 20 -3.96 14.77 -12.09
CA PHE A 20 -5.23 14.69 -12.82
C PHE A 20 -5.62 13.24 -13.15
N ALA A 21 -4.68 12.39 -13.55
CA ALA A 21 -4.92 10.95 -13.78
C ALA A 21 -5.28 10.21 -12.48
N LEU A 22 -4.66 10.59 -11.36
CA LEU A 22 -4.95 10.03 -10.04
C LEU A 22 -6.17 10.67 -9.36
N SER A 23 -6.49 11.93 -9.71
CA SER A 23 -7.63 12.72 -9.18
C SER A 23 -8.82 12.77 -10.14
N GLY A 24 -8.74 12.05 -11.28
CA GLY A 24 -9.74 12.05 -12.34
C GLY A 24 -11.15 11.90 -11.77
N PRO A 25 -12.17 12.53 -12.39
CA PRO A 25 -13.53 12.56 -11.87
C PRO A 25 -13.99 11.13 -11.64
N SER A 26 -14.18 10.79 -10.37
CA SER A 26 -14.71 9.48 -10.02
C SER A 26 -16.00 9.30 -10.82
N ALA A 27 -16.14 8.14 -11.48
CA ALA A 27 -17.36 7.79 -12.23
C ALA A 27 -18.64 8.03 -11.41
N SER A 28 -18.51 8.07 -10.07
CA SER A 28 -19.55 8.43 -9.11
C SER A 28 -20.06 9.87 -9.27
N ARG A 29 -19.21 10.86 -9.61
CA ARG A 29 -19.69 12.24 -9.82
C ARG A 29 -20.47 12.41 -11.12
N ALA A 30 -20.10 11.69 -12.18
CA ALA A 30 -20.85 11.69 -13.44
C ALA A 30 -22.17 10.92 -13.29
N GLN A 31 -22.17 9.86 -12.50
CA GLN A 31 -23.35 9.05 -12.22
C GLN A 31 -24.32 9.76 -11.26
N SER A 32 -23.82 10.46 -10.23
CA SER A 32 -24.64 11.26 -9.33
C SER A 32 -25.33 12.43 -10.07
N ARG A 33 -24.66 13.09 -11.02
CA ARG A 33 -25.27 14.10 -11.88
C ARG A 33 -26.37 13.53 -12.79
N ARG A 34 -26.17 12.33 -13.35
CA ARG A 34 -27.18 11.63 -14.15
C ARG A 34 -28.39 11.17 -13.31
N ILE A 35 -28.14 10.67 -12.10
CA ILE A 35 -29.19 10.27 -11.16
C ILE A 35 -29.93 11.48 -10.64
N ALA A 36 -29.26 12.60 -10.36
CA ALA A 36 -29.90 13.86 -9.99
C ALA A 36 -30.80 14.39 -11.13
N ALA A 37 -30.33 14.35 -12.37
CA ALA A 37 -31.14 14.76 -13.54
C ALA A 37 -32.33 13.84 -13.82
N LEU A 38 -32.21 12.53 -13.52
CA LEU A 38 -33.32 11.58 -13.60
C LEU A 38 -34.33 11.77 -12.45
N ARG A 39 -33.86 12.15 -11.27
CA ARG A 39 -34.68 12.44 -10.10
C ARG A 39 -35.53 13.72 -10.29
N GLU A 40 -34.97 14.72 -10.96
CA GLU A 40 -35.64 15.95 -11.32
C GLU A 40 -36.73 15.74 -12.38
N ARG A 41 -36.53 14.75 -13.28
CA ARG A 41 -37.54 14.43 -14.34
C ARG A 41 -38.68 13.50 -13.89
N HIS A 42 -38.52 12.73 -12.81
CA HIS A 42 -39.51 11.72 -12.37
C HIS A 42 -40.01 12.02 -10.95
N GLY A 43 -40.40 13.26 -10.71
CA GLY A 43 -40.89 13.79 -9.46
C GLY A 43 -41.51 12.82 -8.46
N ALA A 44 -41.12 12.95 -7.21
CA ALA A 44 -41.87 12.67 -5.96
C ALA A 44 -42.36 11.25 -5.62
N ALA A 45 -42.34 10.26 -6.51
CA ALA A 45 -42.92 8.93 -6.22
C ALA A 45 -41.93 7.84 -5.73
N ALA A 46 -40.66 8.15 -5.54
CA ALA A 46 -39.63 7.18 -5.14
C ALA A 46 -38.92 7.54 -3.81
N LEU A 47 -39.66 7.97 -2.81
CA LEU A 47 -39.15 8.38 -1.51
C LEU A 47 -39.01 7.23 -0.49
N ILE A 48 -39.13 5.98 -0.91
CA ILE A 48 -38.85 4.83 -0.01
C ILE A 48 -37.89 3.92 -0.72
N VAL A 49 -36.75 3.69 -0.07
CA VAL A 49 -35.59 2.83 -0.45
C VAL A 49 -34.52 3.55 -1.27
N SER A 50 -33.58 4.15 -0.61
CA SER A 50 -32.14 3.94 -0.90
C SER A 50 -31.28 4.85 -0.04
N GLY A 51 -30.72 4.30 1.02
CA GLY A 51 -29.40 4.73 1.47
C GLY A 51 -28.40 4.61 0.29
N PRO A 52 -27.26 5.32 0.31
CA PRO A 52 -26.33 5.29 -0.81
C PRO A 52 -25.72 3.89 -0.95
N SER A 53 -26.36 3.03 -1.74
CA SER A 53 -25.74 1.80 -2.23
C SER A 53 -24.55 2.22 -3.09
N ARG A 54 -23.37 2.20 -2.53
CA ARG A 54 -22.13 2.17 -3.32
C ARG A 54 -22.16 0.87 -4.11
N GLY A 55 -22.70 0.96 -5.33
CA GLY A 55 -22.78 -0.15 -6.25
C GLY A 55 -21.43 -0.85 -6.33
N ILE A 56 -21.48 -2.17 -6.31
CA ILE A 56 -20.37 -3.03 -6.71
C ILE A 56 -19.91 -2.48 -8.05
N ALA A 57 -18.77 -1.78 -8.03
CA ALA A 57 -18.18 -1.25 -9.24
C ALA A 57 -17.69 -2.46 -10.04
N ASN A 58 -18.55 -2.97 -10.92
CA ASN A 58 -18.07 -3.63 -12.11
C ASN A 58 -17.17 -2.60 -12.78
N VAL A 59 -15.86 -2.85 -12.71
CA VAL A 59 -14.85 -2.06 -13.43
C VAL A 59 -15.23 -2.19 -14.91
N ARG A 60 -16.03 -1.24 -15.41
CA ARG A 60 -16.31 -1.13 -16.84
C ARG A 60 -14.96 -0.83 -17.48
N ASP A 61 -14.44 -1.81 -18.18
CA ASP A 61 -13.27 -1.66 -19.02
C ASP A 61 -13.48 -0.43 -19.93
N THR A 62 -12.74 0.61 -19.64
CA THR A 62 -12.71 1.80 -20.49
C THR A 62 -11.94 1.42 -21.76
N ARG A 63 -12.24 2.02 -22.91
CA ARG A 63 -11.50 1.77 -24.18
C ARG A 63 -9.98 1.91 -23.98
N MET A 64 -9.54 2.73 -23.05
CA MET A 64 -8.14 2.84 -22.61
C MET A 64 -7.62 1.60 -21.87
N ASP A 65 -8.46 0.96 -21.03
CA ASP A 65 -8.07 -0.29 -20.34
C ASP A 65 -7.84 -1.45 -21.31
N LEU A 66 -8.57 -1.46 -22.44
CA LEU A 66 -8.37 -2.41 -23.52
C LEU A 66 -7.08 -2.15 -24.33
N ALA A 67 -6.75 -0.89 -24.57
CA ALA A 67 -5.54 -0.52 -25.32
C ALA A 67 -4.25 -0.82 -24.52
N PHE A 68 -4.20 -0.43 -23.25
CA PHE A 68 -3.05 -0.69 -22.37
C PHE A 68 -3.00 -2.14 -21.87
N GLY A 69 -4.15 -2.82 -21.75
CA GLY A 69 -4.24 -4.22 -21.36
C GLY A 69 -3.61 -5.19 -22.36
N ARG A 70 -3.39 -4.75 -23.60
CA ARG A 70 -2.74 -5.55 -24.66
C ARG A 70 -1.21 -5.52 -24.60
N ILE A 71 -0.65 -4.49 -23.93
CA ILE A 71 0.79 -4.23 -23.86
C ILE A 71 1.39 -4.72 -22.54
N LEU A 72 0.59 -4.79 -21.46
CA LEU A 72 1.07 -5.19 -20.13
C LEU A 72 0.95 -6.70 -19.90
N PRO A 73 2.06 -7.41 -19.73
CA PRO A 73 2.02 -8.78 -19.23
C PRO A 73 1.45 -8.77 -17.80
N ASN A 74 0.47 -9.66 -17.52
CA ASN A 74 -0.20 -9.82 -16.21
C ASN A 74 -1.22 -8.73 -15.80
N ARG A 75 -2.11 -8.32 -16.73
CA ARG A 75 -3.20 -7.36 -16.47
C ARG A 75 -4.04 -7.73 -15.22
N GLU A 76 -4.39 -9.02 -15.09
CA GLU A 76 -5.23 -9.49 -13.98
C GLU A 76 -4.55 -9.29 -12.61
N LEU A 77 -3.25 -9.60 -12.54
CA LEU A 77 -2.47 -9.44 -11.33
C LEU A 77 -2.32 -7.96 -10.96
N LEU A 78 -2.15 -7.08 -11.95
CA LEU A 78 -2.09 -5.64 -11.76
C LEU A 78 -3.43 -5.07 -11.30
N ALA A 79 -4.54 -5.51 -11.91
CA ALA A 79 -5.89 -5.13 -11.52
C ALA A 79 -6.20 -5.58 -10.08
N LYS A 80 -5.81 -6.81 -9.70
CA LYS A 80 -5.92 -7.33 -8.34
C LYS A 80 -5.12 -6.46 -7.36
N ARG A 81 -3.87 -6.12 -7.67
CA ARG A 81 -3.03 -5.25 -6.83
C ARG A 81 -3.62 -3.84 -6.69
N LEU A 82 -4.13 -3.25 -7.77
CA LEU A 82 -4.79 -1.95 -7.71
C LEU A 82 -6.07 -2.00 -6.86
N ALA A 83 -6.88 -3.06 -6.98
CA ALA A 83 -8.05 -3.28 -6.13
C ALA A 83 -7.68 -3.39 -4.64
N MET A 84 -6.53 -3.99 -4.30
CA MET A 84 -6.02 -4.06 -2.92
C MET A 84 -5.70 -2.69 -2.33
N THR A 85 -5.43 -1.65 -3.14
CA THR A 85 -5.21 -0.29 -2.64
C THR A 85 -6.47 0.34 -2.05
N GLY A 86 -7.66 -0.17 -2.38
CA GLY A 86 -8.96 0.39 -2.01
C GLY A 86 -9.30 1.70 -2.70
N LYS A 87 -8.47 2.14 -3.64
CA LYS A 87 -8.73 3.31 -4.48
C LYS A 87 -9.35 2.88 -5.81
N THR A 88 -10.10 3.76 -6.43
CA THR A 88 -10.76 3.52 -7.73
C THR A 88 -9.78 3.66 -8.90
N TRP A 89 -8.53 3.27 -8.72
CA TRP A 89 -7.52 3.36 -9.77
C TRP A 89 -7.73 2.25 -10.79
N THR A 90 -7.84 2.64 -12.06
CA THR A 90 -7.92 1.68 -13.17
C THR A 90 -6.53 1.34 -13.69
N VAL A 91 -6.43 0.18 -14.34
CA VAL A 91 -5.17 -0.26 -14.98
C VAL A 91 -4.72 0.75 -16.03
N GLY A 92 -5.68 1.37 -16.76
CA GLY A 92 -5.39 2.41 -17.75
C GLY A 92 -4.79 3.68 -17.13
N GLN A 93 -5.35 4.15 -16.00
CA GLN A 93 -4.81 5.30 -15.28
C GLN A 93 -3.38 5.06 -14.77
N TYR A 94 -3.14 3.85 -14.23
CA TYR A 94 -1.80 3.44 -13.82
C TYR A 94 -0.82 3.40 -15.00
N GLY A 95 -1.26 2.84 -16.15
CA GLY A 95 -0.45 2.79 -17.37
C GLY A 95 -0.08 4.17 -17.90
N ILE A 96 -1.05 5.10 -17.97
CA ILE A 96 -0.83 6.49 -18.41
C ILE A 96 0.14 7.22 -17.47
N ALA A 97 -0.07 7.10 -16.15
CA ALA A 97 0.80 7.73 -15.16
C ALA A 97 2.24 7.19 -15.26
N THR A 98 2.41 5.89 -15.45
CA THR A 98 3.72 5.25 -15.62
C THR A 98 4.39 5.69 -16.93
N ALA A 99 3.67 5.66 -18.05
CA ALA A 99 4.19 6.09 -19.34
C ALA A 99 4.56 7.58 -19.34
N GLY A 100 3.71 8.44 -18.77
CA GLY A 100 3.98 9.86 -18.61
C GLY A 100 5.24 10.13 -17.79
N LEU A 101 5.42 9.39 -16.69
CA LEU A 101 6.62 9.50 -15.85
C LEU A 101 7.89 9.06 -16.59
N ILE A 102 7.83 7.96 -17.35
CA ILE A 102 8.97 7.49 -18.17
C ILE A 102 9.38 8.54 -19.20
N VAL A 103 8.41 9.07 -19.96
CA VAL A 103 8.67 10.09 -21.01
C VAL A 103 9.29 11.34 -20.41
N THR A 104 8.78 11.82 -19.27
CA THR A 104 9.31 13.01 -18.61
C THR A 104 10.72 12.81 -18.10
N LEU A 105 10.98 11.67 -17.45
CA LEU A 105 12.33 11.33 -17.00
C LEU A 105 13.29 11.20 -18.17
N LEU A 106 12.86 10.58 -19.27
CA LEU A 106 13.68 10.42 -20.47
C LEU A 106 14.10 11.77 -21.05
N ILE A 107 13.12 12.67 -21.26
CA ILE A 107 13.39 14.03 -21.78
C ILE A 107 14.30 14.79 -20.82
N GLY A 108 14.03 14.75 -19.51
CA GLY A 108 14.85 15.42 -18.49
C GLY A 108 16.30 14.94 -18.48
N LEU A 109 16.53 13.63 -18.57
CA LEU A 109 17.87 13.05 -18.55
C LEU A 109 18.66 13.36 -19.84
N ILE A 110 17.99 13.38 -21.00
CA ILE A 110 18.62 13.75 -22.28
C ILE A 110 19.02 15.24 -22.25
N VAL A 111 18.18 16.11 -21.71
CA VAL A 111 18.45 17.55 -21.60
C VAL A 111 19.62 17.84 -20.65
N ILE A 112 19.81 17.04 -19.61
CA ILE A 112 20.97 17.13 -18.69
C ILE A 112 22.28 16.68 -19.40
N GLY A 113 22.18 16.09 -20.61
CA GLY A 113 23.34 15.65 -21.38
C GLY A 113 23.77 14.21 -21.19
N LEU A 114 22.93 13.37 -20.59
CA LEU A 114 23.27 11.95 -20.48
C LEU A 114 23.15 11.25 -21.85
N PRO A 115 24.02 10.25 -22.12
CA PRO A 115 23.91 9.42 -23.32
C PRO A 115 22.52 8.78 -23.42
N VAL A 116 21.92 8.77 -24.62
CA VAL A 116 20.54 8.31 -24.86
C VAL A 116 20.29 6.90 -24.28
N VAL A 117 21.25 5.98 -24.42
CA VAL A 117 21.14 4.61 -23.89
C VAL A 117 21.02 4.59 -22.37
N MET A 118 21.85 5.40 -21.69
CA MET A 118 21.84 5.49 -20.23
C MET A 118 20.58 6.21 -19.72
N ALA A 119 20.14 7.25 -20.41
CA ALA A 119 18.92 7.99 -20.13
C ALA A 119 17.67 7.07 -20.26
N THR A 120 17.60 6.24 -21.30
CA THR A 120 16.50 5.29 -21.50
C THR A 120 16.47 4.22 -20.44
N MET A 121 17.61 3.63 -20.07
CA MET A 121 17.67 2.61 -19.00
C MET A 121 17.25 3.18 -17.64
N LEU A 122 17.74 4.36 -17.28
CA LEU A 122 17.37 5.03 -16.04
C LEU A 122 15.89 5.46 -16.02
N ALA A 123 15.40 6.03 -17.13
CA ALA A 123 13.99 6.43 -17.24
C ALA A 123 13.03 5.23 -17.11
N LEU A 124 13.35 4.08 -17.70
CA LEU A 124 12.59 2.85 -17.56
C LEU A 124 12.66 2.30 -16.13
N ALA A 125 13.84 2.21 -15.53
CA ALA A 125 14.02 1.67 -14.19
C ALA A 125 13.28 2.51 -13.14
N ILE A 126 13.45 3.83 -13.15
CA ILE A 126 12.83 4.75 -12.19
C ILE A 126 11.34 4.92 -12.52
N GLY A 127 10.99 5.12 -13.78
CA GLY A 127 9.63 5.40 -14.22
C GLY A 127 8.67 4.22 -14.02
N ALA A 128 9.14 2.98 -14.14
CA ALA A 128 8.34 1.79 -13.82
C ALA A 128 8.44 1.42 -12.32
N GLY A 129 9.60 1.61 -11.69
CA GLY A 129 9.85 1.26 -10.30
C GLY A 129 9.09 2.14 -9.32
N LEU A 130 9.06 3.46 -9.51
CA LEU A 130 8.38 4.40 -8.61
C LEU A 130 6.87 4.13 -8.45
N PRO A 131 6.06 4.04 -9.53
CA PRO A 131 4.64 3.75 -9.39
C PRO A 131 4.39 2.39 -8.73
N HIS A 132 5.20 1.38 -9.07
CA HIS A 132 5.12 0.06 -8.45
C HIS A 132 5.38 0.10 -6.93
N MET A 133 6.38 0.87 -6.50
CA MET A 133 6.72 1.07 -5.09
C MET A 133 5.62 1.84 -4.35
N VAL A 134 5.03 2.88 -4.98
CA VAL A 134 3.93 3.67 -4.39
C VAL A 134 2.69 2.80 -4.18
N VAL A 135 2.31 1.99 -5.18
CA VAL A 135 1.20 1.03 -5.07
C VAL A 135 1.48 0.02 -3.95
N GLY A 136 2.68 -0.58 -3.93
CA GLY A 136 3.08 -1.53 -2.89
C GLY A 136 3.01 -0.93 -1.47
N ARG A 137 3.53 0.28 -1.27
CA ARG A 137 3.43 0.99 0.02
C ARG A 137 2.00 1.32 0.41
N THR A 138 1.15 1.69 -0.55
CA THR A 138 -0.26 1.98 -0.30
C THR A 138 -1.02 0.74 0.15
N ILE A 139 -0.79 -0.40 -0.52
CA ILE A 139 -1.34 -1.70 -0.13
C ILE A 139 -0.87 -2.07 1.28
N SER A 140 0.43 -2.07 1.52
CA SER A 140 1.00 -2.43 2.82
C SER A 140 0.46 -1.57 3.97
N ARG A 141 0.31 -0.25 3.74
CA ARG A 141 -0.29 0.67 4.72
C ARG A 141 -1.77 0.38 4.98
N ARG A 142 -2.56 0.08 3.93
CA ARG A 142 -3.98 -0.24 4.07
C ARG A 142 -4.18 -1.56 4.79
N VAL A 143 -3.46 -2.60 4.36
CA VAL A 143 -3.48 -3.92 4.98
C VAL A 143 -3.00 -3.86 6.44
N GLY A 144 -1.91 -3.10 6.71
CA GLY A 144 -1.44 -2.90 8.08
C GLY A 144 -2.48 -2.25 8.98
N LYS A 145 -3.18 -1.20 8.50
CA LYS A 145 -4.28 -0.57 9.24
C LYS A 145 -5.46 -1.52 9.47
N PHE A 146 -5.77 -2.35 8.48
CA PHE A 146 -6.79 -3.40 8.60
C PHE A 146 -6.42 -4.40 9.69
N THR A 147 -5.23 -5.01 9.59
CA THR A 147 -4.76 -6.05 10.52
C THR A 147 -4.68 -5.54 11.97
N THR A 148 -4.29 -4.27 12.16
CA THR A 148 -4.21 -3.68 13.51
C THR A 148 -5.59 -3.55 14.18
N ARG A 149 -6.63 -3.22 13.41
CA ARG A 149 -8.00 -3.05 13.92
C ARG A 149 -8.86 -4.32 13.81
N PHE A 150 -8.33 -5.36 13.20
CA PHE A 150 -9.07 -6.59 12.96
C PHE A 150 -9.52 -7.32 14.25
N PRO A 151 -8.72 -7.37 15.34
CA PRO A 151 -9.19 -7.91 16.61
C PRO A 151 -10.42 -7.19 17.16
N ASP A 152 -10.51 -5.86 16.99
CA ASP A 152 -11.66 -5.07 17.46
C ASP A 152 -12.95 -5.43 16.70
N ALA A 153 -12.81 -5.69 15.38
CA ALA A 153 -13.92 -6.16 14.56
C ALA A 153 -14.41 -7.55 15.02
N ILE A 154 -13.49 -8.46 15.33
CA ILE A 154 -13.86 -9.79 15.83
C ILE A 154 -14.55 -9.67 17.21
N GLU A 155 -14.09 -8.78 18.09
CA GLU A 155 -14.77 -8.54 19.37
C GLU A 155 -16.19 -8.02 19.20
N LEU A 156 -16.41 -7.14 18.23
CA LEU A 156 -17.75 -6.64 17.92
C LEU A 156 -18.64 -7.77 17.38
N LEU A 157 -18.09 -8.67 16.52
CA LEU A 157 -18.78 -9.89 16.10
C LEU A 157 -19.15 -10.78 17.30
N VAL A 158 -18.21 -11.00 18.21
CA VAL A 158 -18.44 -11.82 19.42
C VAL A 158 -19.55 -11.23 20.28
N ARG A 159 -19.58 -9.91 20.47
CA ARG A 159 -20.66 -9.24 21.22
C ARG A 159 -22.02 -9.44 20.57
N GLY A 160 -22.11 -9.27 19.26
CA GLY A 160 -23.36 -9.50 18.52
C GLY A 160 -23.82 -10.95 18.58
N LEU A 161 -22.90 -11.91 18.41
CA LEU A 161 -23.22 -13.34 18.53
C LEU A 161 -23.70 -13.73 19.95
N ARG A 162 -23.07 -13.19 20.99
CA ARG A 162 -23.48 -13.42 22.39
C ARG A 162 -24.82 -12.79 22.72
N SER A 163 -25.22 -11.72 22.04
CA SER A 163 -26.59 -11.16 22.17
C SER A 163 -27.65 -11.91 21.37
N GLY A 164 -27.26 -12.99 20.67
CA GLY A 164 -28.17 -13.82 19.86
C GLY A 164 -28.38 -13.37 18.44
N LEU A 165 -27.65 -12.34 17.96
CA LEU A 165 -27.74 -11.91 16.57
C LEU A 165 -27.11 -12.97 15.64
N PRO A 166 -27.73 -13.24 14.48
CA PRO A 166 -27.12 -14.07 13.44
C PRO A 166 -25.81 -13.46 12.96
N ILE A 167 -24.83 -14.31 12.58
CA ILE A 167 -23.53 -13.83 12.10
C ILE A 167 -23.64 -12.92 10.88
N SER A 168 -24.59 -13.15 9.99
CA SER A 168 -24.84 -12.32 8.81
C SER A 168 -25.21 -10.88 9.17
N GLU A 169 -26.03 -10.69 10.20
CA GLU A 169 -26.40 -9.37 10.71
C GLU A 169 -25.24 -8.72 11.44
N THR A 170 -24.51 -9.49 12.23
CA THR A 170 -23.35 -9.01 12.98
C THR A 170 -22.24 -8.53 12.05
N ILE A 171 -22.01 -9.20 10.90
CA ILE A 171 -21.10 -8.73 9.85
C ILE A 171 -21.53 -7.34 9.31
N GLY A 172 -22.84 -7.15 9.11
CA GLY A 172 -23.40 -5.86 8.70
C GLY A 172 -23.19 -4.75 9.74
N LEU A 173 -23.38 -5.10 11.03
CA LEU A 173 -23.15 -4.20 12.16
C LEU A 173 -21.66 -3.74 12.22
N VAL A 174 -20.71 -4.66 12.12
CA VAL A 174 -19.28 -4.33 12.07
C VAL A 174 -18.97 -3.36 10.93
N GLY A 175 -19.58 -3.55 9.75
CA GLY A 175 -19.42 -2.65 8.63
C GLY A 175 -19.97 -1.24 8.86
N GLN A 176 -20.96 -1.08 9.75
CA GLN A 176 -21.55 0.22 10.09
C GLN A 176 -20.81 0.92 11.21
N GLU A 177 -20.44 0.20 12.26
CA GLU A 177 -19.81 0.74 13.45
C GLU A 177 -18.32 1.09 13.26
N LEU A 178 -17.60 0.29 12.46
CA LEU A 178 -16.18 0.52 12.28
C LEU A 178 -15.89 1.37 11.06
N GLU A 179 -15.01 2.36 11.26
CA GLU A 179 -14.53 3.25 10.19
C GLU A 179 -13.24 2.74 9.52
N GLY A 180 -12.97 3.27 8.33
CA GLY A 180 -11.75 3.00 7.59
C GLY A 180 -11.77 1.68 6.83
N SER A 181 -10.58 1.12 6.57
CA SER A 181 -10.43 -0.05 5.71
C SER A 181 -11.19 -1.28 6.21
N ILE A 182 -11.32 -1.45 7.52
CA ILE A 182 -12.01 -2.61 8.08
C ILE A 182 -13.53 -2.51 7.88
N GLY A 183 -14.14 -1.36 8.19
CA GLY A 183 -15.57 -1.16 7.96
C GLY A 183 -15.93 -1.23 6.48
N GLU A 184 -15.06 -0.74 5.57
CA GLU A 184 -15.25 -0.86 4.12
C GLU A 184 -15.30 -2.32 3.66
N GLU A 185 -14.39 -3.16 4.18
CA GLU A 185 -14.35 -4.58 3.81
C GLU A 185 -15.59 -5.32 4.35
N PHE A 186 -15.96 -5.11 5.61
CA PHE A 186 -17.14 -5.73 6.20
C PHE A 186 -18.46 -5.25 5.54
N ARG A 187 -18.57 -3.98 5.17
CA ARG A 187 -19.68 -3.49 4.33
C ARG A 187 -19.74 -4.19 2.99
N THR A 188 -18.60 -4.36 2.34
CA THR A 188 -18.53 -5.06 1.05
C THR A 188 -18.99 -6.51 1.17
N ILE A 189 -18.64 -7.21 2.27
CA ILE A 189 -19.11 -8.56 2.54
C ILE A 189 -20.63 -8.56 2.73
N ALA A 190 -21.16 -7.67 3.59
CA ALA A 190 -22.59 -7.57 3.85
C ALA A 190 -23.37 -7.22 2.57
N ASP A 191 -22.88 -6.33 1.73
CA ASP A 191 -23.53 -5.94 0.48
C ASP A 191 -23.53 -7.11 -0.53
N LYS A 192 -22.46 -7.91 -0.59
CA LYS A 192 -22.42 -9.14 -1.40
C LYS A 192 -23.47 -10.15 -0.93
N MET A 193 -23.64 -10.30 0.38
CA MET A 193 -24.67 -11.20 0.94
C MET A 193 -26.09 -10.71 0.62
N LYS A 194 -26.35 -9.40 0.70
CA LYS A 194 -27.65 -8.80 0.36
C LYS A 194 -28.06 -9.03 -1.11
N ILE A 195 -27.10 -9.14 -2.01
CA ILE A 195 -27.37 -9.44 -3.44
C ILE A 195 -27.39 -10.93 -3.75
N GLY A 196 -27.45 -11.81 -2.72
CA GLY A 196 -27.63 -13.26 -2.85
C GLY A 196 -26.33 -14.08 -2.94
N ARG A 197 -25.15 -13.48 -2.72
CA ARG A 197 -23.93 -14.28 -2.55
C ARG A 197 -23.94 -15.00 -1.20
N THR A 198 -23.46 -16.24 -1.19
CA THR A 198 -23.27 -16.97 0.06
C THR A 198 -22.24 -16.27 0.95
N MET A 199 -22.38 -16.35 2.26
CA MET A 199 -21.45 -15.75 3.21
C MET A 199 -20.01 -16.26 2.98
N ASP A 200 -19.86 -17.56 2.77
CA ASP A 200 -18.55 -18.19 2.56
C ASP A 200 -17.87 -17.64 1.29
N ALA A 201 -18.62 -17.52 0.19
CA ALA A 201 -18.09 -16.92 -1.03
C ALA A 201 -17.74 -15.43 -0.86
N ALA A 202 -18.55 -14.67 -0.12
CA ALA A 202 -18.28 -13.26 0.13
C ALA A 202 -17.06 -13.04 1.03
N LEU A 203 -16.89 -13.89 2.03
CA LEU A 203 -15.73 -13.90 2.93
C LEU A 203 -14.46 -14.32 2.18
N GLN A 204 -14.54 -15.41 1.39
CA GLN A 204 -13.39 -15.91 0.61
C GLN A 204 -12.92 -14.89 -0.42
N ASP A 205 -13.83 -14.26 -1.17
CA ASP A 205 -13.50 -13.18 -2.11
C ASP A 205 -12.73 -12.02 -1.43
N THR A 206 -13.06 -11.75 -0.16
CA THR A 206 -12.40 -10.71 0.62
C THR A 206 -11.05 -11.19 1.15
N ALA A 207 -10.94 -12.45 1.57
CA ALA A 207 -9.67 -13.06 1.96
C ALA A 207 -8.65 -13.06 0.82
N ASP A 208 -9.08 -13.44 -0.38
CA ASP A 208 -8.24 -13.45 -1.58
C ASP A 208 -7.78 -12.05 -1.99
N ARG A 209 -8.60 -11.03 -1.71
CA ARG A 209 -8.28 -9.64 -1.98
C ARG A 209 -7.36 -9.03 -0.94
N LEU A 210 -7.59 -9.28 0.36
CA LEU A 210 -6.76 -8.77 1.44
C LEU A 210 -5.39 -9.45 1.50
N GLY A 211 -5.35 -10.76 1.24
CA GLY A 211 -4.14 -11.56 1.26
C GLY A 211 -3.48 -11.65 2.63
N THR A 212 -4.24 -11.49 3.74
CA THR A 212 -3.72 -11.54 5.09
C THR A 212 -4.00 -12.90 5.74
N PRO A 213 -2.98 -13.53 6.36
CA PRO A 213 -3.18 -14.81 7.06
C PRO A 213 -4.25 -14.70 8.14
N GLU A 214 -4.29 -13.58 8.85
CA GLU A 214 -5.23 -13.34 9.95
C GLU A 214 -6.69 -13.42 9.47
N PHE A 215 -7.01 -12.81 8.33
CA PHE A 215 -8.35 -12.86 7.78
C PHE A 215 -8.67 -14.23 7.17
N GLN A 216 -7.68 -14.89 6.57
CA GLN A 216 -7.86 -16.26 6.08
C GLN A 216 -8.20 -17.23 7.22
N PHE A 217 -7.50 -17.13 8.35
CA PHE A 217 -7.84 -17.92 9.55
C PHE A 217 -9.26 -17.65 10.05
N PHE A 218 -9.70 -16.41 10.05
CA PHE A 218 -11.06 -16.03 10.41
C PHE A 218 -12.10 -16.72 9.50
N VAL A 219 -11.89 -16.68 8.16
CA VAL A 219 -12.79 -17.32 7.20
C VAL A 219 -12.88 -18.83 7.43
N ILE A 220 -11.72 -19.49 7.58
CA ILE A 220 -11.66 -20.93 7.85
C ILE A 220 -12.35 -21.26 9.17
N THR A 221 -12.13 -20.45 10.22
CA THR A 221 -12.75 -20.65 11.52
C THR A 221 -14.27 -20.60 11.41
N ILE A 222 -14.83 -19.60 10.72
CA ILE A 222 -16.28 -19.50 10.53
C ILE A 222 -16.81 -20.71 9.76
N ALA A 223 -16.16 -21.11 8.68
CA ALA A 223 -16.59 -22.25 7.87
C ALA A 223 -16.67 -23.54 8.71
N ILE A 224 -15.59 -23.85 9.44
CA ILE A 224 -15.52 -25.05 10.29
C ILE A 224 -16.61 -25.01 11.39
N GLN A 225 -16.76 -23.89 12.09
CA GLN A 225 -17.72 -23.80 13.20
C GLN A 225 -19.18 -23.89 12.74
N ARG A 226 -19.47 -23.43 11.52
CA ARG A 226 -20.80 -23.57 10.91
C ARG A 226 -21.09 -25.00 10.49
N GLU A 227 -20.09 -25.71 9.97
CA GLU A 227 -20.24 -27.12 9.56
C GLU A 227 -20.38 -28.04 10.79
N THR A 228 -19.59 -27.79 11.83
CA THR A 228 -19.58 -28.62 13.04
C THR A 228 -20.67 -28.27 14.07
N GLY A 229 -21.34 -27.12 13.90
CA GLY A 229 -22.32 -26.61 14.90
C GLY A 229 -21.70 -26.16 16.20
N GLY A 230 -20.40 -25.83 16.22
CA GLY A 230 -19.67 -25.44 17.42
C GLY A 230 -20.03 -24.05 17.94
N ASN A 231 -19.41 -23.65 19.07
CA ASN A 231 -19.58 -22.34 19.68
C ASN A 231 -18.75 -21.28 18.95
N LEU A 232 -19.36 -20.68 17.92
CA LEU A 232 -18.70 -19.66 17.09
C LEU A 232 -18.24 -18.43 17.90
N ALA A 233 -19.03 -17.97 18.87
CA ALA A 233 -18.70 -16.80 19.67
C ALA A 233 -17.45 -17.03 20.53
N GLU A 234 -17.30 -18.19 21.12
CA GLU A 234 -16.13 -18.55 21.93
C GLU A 234 -14.89 -18.71 21.07
N THR A 235 -15.01 -19.38 19.91
CA THR A 235 -13.88 -19.59 19.00
C THR A 235 -13.38 -18.26 18.43
N LEU A 236 -14.30 -17.35 18.06
CA LEU A 236 -13.92 -16.01 17.61
C LEU A 236 -13.33 -15.15 18.74
N ALA A 237 -13.80 -15.28 19.98
CA ALA A 237 -13.20 -14.60 21.12
C ALA A 237 -11.74 -15.03 21.33
N ASN A 238 -11.47 -16.35 21.27
CA ASN A 238 -10.12 -16.89 21.34
C ASN A 238 -9.24 -16.38 20.18
N LEU A 239 -9.79 -16.33 18.97
CA LEU A 239 -9.07 -15.77 17.81
C LEU A 239 -8.72 -14.30 18.02
N ALA A 240 -9.66 -13.48 18.51
CA ALA A 240 -9.41 -12.06 18.81
C ALA A 240 -8.29 -11.89 19.84
N ASP A 241 -8.29 -12.70 20.91
CA ASP A 241 -7.25 -12.67 21.95
C ASP A 241 -5.86 -13.04 21.38
N VAL A 242 -5.78 -14.11 20.58
CA VAL A 242 -4.54 -14.52 19.91
C VAL A 242 -4.00 -13.41 19.00
N LEU A 243 -4.86 -12.79 18.18
CA LEU A 243 -4.46 -11.72 17.29
C LEU A 243 -4.00 -10.47 18.06
N ARG A 244 -4.68 -10.14 19.17
CA ARG A 244 -4.29 -9.02 20.04
C ARG A 244 -2.95 -9.27 20.70
N LYS A 245 -2.73 -10.46 21.26
CA LYS A 245 -1.43 -10.85 21.83
C LYS A 245 -0.31 -10.80 20.78
N ARG A 246 -0.60 -11.28 19.56
CA ARG A 246 0.35 -11.19 18.44
C ARG A 246 0.69 -9.75 18.06
N ALA A 247 -0.30 -8.87 18.01
CA ALA A 247 -0.08 -7.44 17.74
C ALA A 247 0.76 -6.78 18.84
N GLN A 248 0.46 -7.05 20.11
CA GLN A 248 1.23 -6.55 21.26
C GLN A 248 2.68 -7.06 21.22
N MET A 249 2.88 -8.35 20.90
CA MET A 249 4.22 -8.93 20.77
C MET A 249 5.03 -8.24 19.67
N LYS A 250 4.43 -7.99 18.49
CA LYS A 250 5.07 -7.22 17.42
C LYS A 250 5.48 -5.81 17.86
N LEU A 251 4.64 -5.13 18.64
CA LEU A 251 4.97 -3.81 19.19
C LEU A 251 6.12 -3.89 20.19
N LYS A 252 6.11 -4.89 21.07
CA LYS A 252 7.19 -5.10 22.05
C LYS A 252 8.52 -5.40 21.38
N ILE A 253 8.54 -6.27 20.38
CA ILE A 253 9.74 -6.57 19.58
C ILE A 253 10.26 -5.29 18.89
N ARG A 254 9.37 -4.49 18.33
CA ARG A 254 9.75 -3.21 17.68
C ARG A 254 10.32 -2.23 18.70
N ALA A 255 9.75 -2.13 19.88
CA ALA A 255 10.27 -1.27 20.95
C ALA A 255 11.68 -1.69 21.38
N MET A 256 11.89 -2.99 21.64
CA MET A 256 13.19 -3.53 22.02
C MET A 256 14.23 -3.37 20.90
N SER A 257 13.83 -3.59 19.64
CA SER A 257 14.76 -3.42 18.50
C SER A 257 15.10 -1.96 18.20
N SER A 258 14.27 -1.00 18.64
CA SER A 258 14.53 0.43 18.40
C SER A 258 15.72 0.96 19.20
N GLU A 259 15.92 0.47 20.41
CA GLU A 259 17.07 0.82 21.26
C GLU A 259 18.38 0.31 20.64
N SER A 260 18.40 -0.96 20.21
CA SER A 260 19.56 -1.54 19.51
C SER A 260 19.87 -0.82 18.20
N LYS A 261 18.83 -0.39 17.46
CA LYS A 261 18.99 0.41 16.24
C LYS A 261 19.60 1.77 16.51
N ALA A 262 19.14 2.47 17.55
CA ALA A 262 19.69 3.77 17.94
C ALA A 262 21.17 3.67 18.27
N SER A 263 21.57 2.68 19.09
CA SER A 263 22.96 2.42 19.41
C SER A 263 23.83 2.10 18.17
N ALA A 264 23.29 1.30 17.25
CA ALA A 264 23.98 0.97 16.00
C ALA A 264 24.17 2.19 15.10
N TYR A 265 23.17 3.09 15.01
CA TYR A 265 23.30 4.34 14.26
C TYR A 265 24.32 5.28 14.88
N ILE A 266 24.36 5.42 16.21
CA ILE A 266 25.34 6.25 16.90
C ILE A 266 26.75 5.73 16.64
N ILE A 267 27.00 4.45 16.87
CA ILE A 267 28.31 3.83 16.67
C ILE A 267 28.71 3.87 15.19
N GLY A 268 27.77 3.58 14.27
CA GLY A 268 28.02 3.59 12.84
C GLY A 268 28.26 4.98 12.24
N SER A 269 27.72 6.05 12.85
CA SER A 269 27.95 7.43 12.41
C SER A 269 29.26 8.03 12.89
N LEU A 270 29.81 7.51 13.99
CA LEU A 270 30.99 8.07 14.65
C LEU A 270 32.24 8.20 13.73
N PRO A 271 32.61 7.22 12.91
CA PRO A 271 33.74 7.36 11.98
C PRO A 271 33.52 8.49 10.95
N PHE A 272 32.28 8.68 10.48
CA PHE A 272 31.95 9.73 9.51
C PHE A 272 32.03 11.12 10.18
N ILE A 273 31.56 11.22 11.42
CA ILE A 273 31.62 12.47 12.20
C ILE A 273 33.09 12.83 12.48
N VAL A 274 33.91 11.86 12.90
CA VAL A 274 35.33 12.07 13.15
C VAL A 274 36.05 12.48 11.85
N PHE A 275 35.77 11.82 10.75
CA PHE A 275 36.32 12.16 9.44
C PHE A 275 35.97 13.60 9.04
N ALA A 276 34.70 14.00 9.20
CA ALA A 276 34.24 15.36 8.90
C ALA A 276 34.89 16.41 9.82
N LEU A 277 35.07 16.11 11.11
CA LEU A 277 35.74 17.01 12.05
C LEU A 277 37.21 17.22 11.68
N ILE A 278 37.94 16.14 11.36
CA ILE A 278 39.34 16.26 10.94
C ILE A 278 39.45 17.01 9.63
N TRP A 279 38.53 16.80 8.69
CA TRP A 279 38.47 17.58 7.44
C TRP A 279 38.31 19.07 7.69
N PHE A 280 37.46 19.45 8.65
CA PHE A 280 37.23 20.84 9.02
C PHE A 280 38.42 21.50 9.74
N VAL A 281 39.14 20.76 10.59
CA VAL A 281 40.28 21.24 11.36
C VAL A 281 41.56 21.28 10.53
N ASN A 282 41.79 20.24 9.72
CA ASN A 282 42.98 20.08 8.90
C ASN A 282 42.67 19.35 7.59
N GLY A 283 42.14 20.13 6.61
CA GLY A 283 41.77 19.61 5.30
C GLY A 283 42.95 19.04 4.49
N ASP A 284 44.13 19.60 4.67
CA ASP A 284 45.35 19.15 3.97
C ASP A 284 45.81 17.75 4.43
N TYR A 285 45.60 17.44 5.71
CA TYR A 285 45.89 16.10 6.24
C TYR A 285 45.01 15.03 5.62
N ILE A 286 43.68 15.29 5.53
CA ILE A 286 42.74 14.36 4.90
C ILE A 286 42.90 14.36 3.38
N GLY A 287 43.28 15.49 2.76
CA GLY A 287 43.55 15.57 1.33
C GLY A 287 44.63 14.61 0.86
N LYS A 288 45.66 14.38 1.68
CA LYS A 288 46.72 13.41 1.43
C LYS A 288 46.20 11.97 1.35
N PHE A 289 45.09 11.69 2.04
CA PHE A 289 44.43 10.37 2.01
C PHE A 289 43.94 9.96 0.64
N PHE A 290 43.62 10.97 -0.23
CA PHE A 290 43.12 10.74 -1.59
C PHE A 290 44.25 10.84 -2.66
N VAL A 291 45.43 11.29 -2.28
CA VAL A 291 46.57 11.49 -3.21
C VAL A 291 47.61 10.43 -3.02
N ASP A 292 47.84 9.95 -1.80
CA ASP A 292 48.85 8.98 -1.50
C ASP A 292 48.32 7.53 -1.66
N GLU A 293 48.90 6.78 -2.62
CA GLU A 293 48.46 5.43 -3.00
C GLU A 293 48.42 4.45 -1.81
N ARG A 294 49.36 4.57 -0.88
CA ARG A 294 49.41 3.72 0.33
C ARG A 294 48.26 4.03 1.28
N LEU A 295 47.93 5.29 1.45
CA LEU A 295 46.82 5.71 2.33
C LEU A 295 45.48 5.38 1.71
N MET A 296 45.34 5.44 0.38
CA MET A 296 44.14 5.05 -0.33
C MET A 296 43.81 3.57 -0.17
N VAL A 297 44.81 2.69 -0.31
CA VAL A 297 44.66 1.23 -0.08
C VAL A 297 44.23 0.94 1.35
N THR A 298 44.89 1.59 2.33
CA THR A 298 44.54 1.45 3.76
C THR A 298 43.09 1.93 4.03
N GLY A 299 42.69 3.05 3.42
CA GLY A 299 41.34 3.57 3.53
C GLY A 299 40.27 2.65 2.95
N MET A 300 40.53 2.07 1.77
CA MET A 300 39.63 1.06 1.18
C MET A 300 39.51 -0.17 2.09
N GLY A 301 40.59 -0.62 2.71
CA GLY A 301 40.58 -1.71 3.69
C GLY A 301 39.71 -1.36 4.91
N GLY A 302 39.81 -0.13 5.41
CA GLY A 302 38.99 0.37 6.52
C GLY A 302 37.47 0.43 6.17
N VAL A 303 37.14 0.93 4.99
CA VAL A 303 35.74 0.96 4.50
C VAL A 303 35.18 -0.45 4.34
N LEU A 304 35.97 -1.37 3.82
CA LEU A 304 35.58 -2.78 3.69
C LEU A 304 35.30 -3.40 5.06
N TRP A 305 36.18 -3.17 6.04
CA TRP A 305 36.01 -3.65 7.41
C TRP A 305 34.78 -3.06 8.10
N MET A 306 34.56 -1.75 7.92
CA MET A 306 33.33 -1.07 8.39
C MET A 306 32.08 -1.65 7.75
N SER A 307 32.10 -1.95 6.45
CA SER A 307 30.97 -2.53 5.73
C SER A 307 30.60 -3.92 6.27
N ILE A 308 31.61 -4.74 6.60
CA ILE A 308 31.41 -6.04 7.24
C ILE A 308 30.77 -5.86 8.63
N GLY A 309 31.27 -4.93 9.45
CA GLY A 309 30.69 -4.62 10.75
C GLY A 309 29.25 -4.13 10.66
N ALA A 310 28.96 -3.22 9.73
CA ALA A 310 27.60 -2.74 9.47
C ALA A 310 26.66 -3.85 8.99
N PHE A 311 27.14 -4.76 8.15
CA PHE A 311 26.37 -5.92 7.71
C PHE A 311 26.02 -6.86 8.85
N ILE A 312 26.99 -7.19 9.72
CA ILE A 312 26.78 -8.04 10.90
C ILE A 312 25.77 -7.38 11.85
N MET A 313 25.94 -6.08 12.17
CA MET A 313 25.00 -5.34 13.01
C MET A 313 23.60 -5.31 12.40
N SER A 314 23.49 -5.04 11.10
CA SER A 314 22.20 -5.04 10.39
C SER A 314 21.51 -6.40 10.50
N LYS A 315 22.24 -7.48 10.34
CA LYS A 315 21.69 -8.84 10.44
C LYS A 315 21.29 -9.20 11.88
N MET A 316 22.04 -8.76 12.89
CA MET A 316 21.67 -8.95 14.29
C MET A 316 20.42 -8.18 14.70
N ILE A 317 20.24 -6.97 14.16
CA ILE A 317 19.07 -6.12 14.44
C ILE A 317 17.81 -6.57 13.68
N SER A 318 17.99 -7.19 12.51
CA SER A 318 16.91 -7.71 11.68
C SER A 318 16.46 -9.13 12.05
N PHE A 319 16.72 -9.56 13.28
CA PHE A 319 16.19 -10.83 13.77
C PHE A 319 14.66 -10.73 13.88
N GLU A 320 13.97 -10.97 12.77
CA GLU A 320 12.53 -11.19 12.72
C GLU A 320 12.27 -12.65 13.09
N ILE A 321 11.57 -12.81 14.23
CA ILE A 321 10.96 -14.08 14.64
C ILE A 321 9.61 -14.21 13.92
#